data_471ef8c794a7d0f039c92415826ac255
#
_entry.id   471ef8c794a7d0f039c92415826ac255
#
_cell.length_a   1.000
_cell.length_b   1.000
_cell.length_c   1.000
_cell.angle_alpha   90.00
_cell.angle_beta   90.00
_cell.angle_gamma   90.00
#
_symmetry.space_group_name_H-M   'P 1'
#
loop_
_entity.id
_entity.type
_entity.pdbx_description
1 polymer ?
#
loop_
_entity_poly.entity_id
_entity_poly.type
_entity_poly.pdbx_seq_one_letter_code
_entity_poly.pdbx_strand_id
1 'polypeptide(L)'
;MIAFVNGIVKIIRSDRVVLDVHGVGYEVYLANALSQKKDEELFLYTYQHVREDAILLFGFLKEEDYEVFMRLINVKGIGPKTAQTMLSVCSGKEMIEAIENDDIKRLKSVPGRVAKTAGQI
;
A
#
# COMPACT_ATOMS: atom_id res chain seq x y z
N MET A 1 4.15 -13.37 -11.05
CA MET A 1 3.84 -12.42 -9.96
C MET A 1 5.10 -11.69 -9.53
N ILE A 2 5.05 -10.37 -9.48
CA ILE A 2 6.17 -9.56 -8.98
C ILE A 2 6.00 -9.44 -7.46
N ALA A 3 6.84 -10.16 -6.70
CA ALA A 3 6.72 -10.29 -5.26
C ALA A 3 7.51 -9.23 -4.49
N PHE A 4 8.57 -8.71 -5.08
CA PHE A 4 9.34 -7.60 -4.52
C PHE A 4 10.09 -6.87 -5.62
N VAL A 5 10.46 -5.63 -5.33
CA VAL A 5 11.26 -4.81 -6.24
C VAL A 5 12.33 -4.10 -5.42
N ASN A 6 13.57 -4.17 -5.88
CA ASN A 6 14.68 -3.45 -5.27
C ASN A 6 15.34 -2.58 -6.34
N GLY A 7 15.33 -1.28 -6.14
CA GLY A 7 15.87 -0.36 -7.13
C GLY A 7 16.17 1.01 -6.55
N ILE A 8 16.48 1.94 -7.44
CA ILE A 8 16.82 3.32 -7.09
C ILE A 8 15.60 4.20 -7.36
N VAL A 9 15.21 5.00 -6.38
CA VAL A 9 14.07 5.92 -6.50
C VAL A 9 14.41 7.02 -7.51
N LYS A 10 13.68 7.06 -8.62
CA LYS A 10 13.90 8.06 -9.68
C LYS A 10 12.81 9.11 -9.75
N ILE A 11 11.56 8.72 -9.52
CA ILE A 11 10.42 9.63 -9.57
C ILE A 11 9.60 9.44 -8.31
N ILE A 12 9.16 10.54 -7.70
CA ILE A 12 8.31 10.53 -6.52
C ILE A 12 7.03 11.31 -6.82
N ARG A 13 5.89 10.63 -6.65
CA ARG A 13 4.56 11.24 -6.77
C ARG A 13 3.87 11.20 -5.40
N SER A 14 2.67 11.78 -5.31
CA SER A 14 1.92 11.82 -4.05
C SER A 14 1.53 10.43 -3.53
N ASP A 15 1.28 9.48 -4.43
CA ASP A 15 0.78 8.15 -4.08
C ASP A 15 1.64 7.00 -4.61
N ARG A 16 2.75 7.30 -5.30
CA ARG A 16 3.57 6.28 -5.94
C ARG A 16 4.99 6.76 -6.19
N VAL A 17 5.88 5.80 -6.37
CA VAL A 17 7.27 6.05 -6.75
C VAL A 17 7.58 5.24 -8.00
N VAL A 18 8.60 5.67 -8.74
CA VAL A 18 9.15 4.87 -9.85
C VAL A 18 10.57 4.48 -9.46
N LEU A 19 10.83 3.18 -9.44
CA LEU A 19 12.15 2.63 -9.13
C LEU A 19 12.84 2.20 -10.41
N ASP A 20 14.10 2.61 -10.53
CA ASP A 20 14.97 2.13 -11.61
C ASP A 20 15.62 0.83 -11.16
N VAL A 21 15.27 -0.26 -11.84
CA VAL A 21 15.83 -1.60 -11.60
C VAL A 21 16.58 -2.00 -12.87
N HIS A 22 17.87 -1.75 -12.88
CA HIS A 22 18.75 -2.08 -14.03
C HIS A 22 18.22 -1.52 -15.37
N GLY A 23 17.74 -0.28 -15.34
CA GLY A 23 17.26 0.39 -16.54
C GLY A 23 15.78 0.23 -16.83
N VAL A 24 15.05 -0.52 -16.00
CA VAL A 24 13.60 -0.67 -16.13
C VAL A 24 12.93 0.12 -15.00
N GLY A 25 11.99 1.01 -15.37
CA GLY A 25 11.24 1.78 -14.39
C GLY A 25 9.99 1.05 -13.93
N TYR A 26 9.92 0.70 -12.65
CA TYR A 26 8.73 0.10 -12.05
C TYR A 26 7.97 1.16 -11.27
N GLU A 27 6.71 1.38 -11.66
CA GLU A 27 5.82 2.29 -10.95
C GLU A 27 5.12 1.51 -9.84
N VAL A 28 5.33 1.92 -8.59
CA VAL A 28 4.79 1.23 -7.42
C VAL A 28 3.99 2.20 -6.56
N TYR A 29 2.73 1.86 -6.30
CA TYR A 29 1.90 2.63 -5.38
C TYR A 29 2.38 2.39 -3.95
N LEU A 30 2.62 3.48 -3.23
CA LEU A 30 3.24 3.43 -1.91
C LEU A 30 2.59 4.48 -1.01
N ALA A 31 2.11 4.05 0.17
CA ALA A 31 1.43 4.94 1.10
C ALA A 31 2.31 6.11 1.56
N ASN A 32 3.62 5.87 1.72
CA ASN A 32 4.57 6.88 2.17
C ASN A 32 5.47 7.38 1.05
N ALA A 33 4.91 7.53 -0.16
CA ALA A 33 5.68 7.91 -1.35
C ALA A 33 6.46 9.22 -1.16
N LEU A 34 5.81 10.25 -0.60
CA LEU A 34 6.45 11.55 -0.42
C LEU A 34 7.56 11.57 0.63
N SER A 35 7.62 10.53 1.48
CA SER A 35 8.69 10.39 2.48
C SER A 35 9.96 9.78 1.91
N GLN A 36 9.90 9.27 0.69
CA GLN A 36 11.07 8.64 0.07
C GLN A 36 12.00 9.69 -0.52
N LYS A 37 13.27 9.33 -0.67
CA LYS A 37 14.30 10.25 -1.17
C LYS A 37 14.78 9.79 -2.54
N LYS A 38 14.83 10.75 -3.45
CA LYS A 38 15.32 10.52 -4.81
C LYS A 38 16.78 10.05 -4.78
N ASP A 39 17.10 9.11 -5.66
CA ASP A 39 18.42 8.51 -5.85
C ASP A 39 18.88 7.60 -4.70
N GLU A 40 18.00 7.28 -3.76
CA GLU A 40 18.28 6.29 -2.72
C GLU A 40 17.79 4.90 -3.15
N GLU A 41 18.47 3.87 -2.65
CA GLU A 41 18.07 2.49 -2.87
C GLU A 41 16.86 2.17 -1.99
N LEU A 42 15.87 1.49 -2.58
CA LEU A 42 14.63 1.14 -1.88
C LEU A 42 14.22 -0.28 -2.24
N PHE A 43 13.94 -1.07 -1.21
CA PHE A 43 13.36 -2.40 -1.34
C PHE A 43 11.90 -2.35 -0.93
N LEU A 44 11.02 -2.87 -1.79
CA LEU A 44 9.59 -2.91 -1.52
C LEU A 44 9.06 -4.32 -1.71
N TYR A 45 8.28 -4.80 -0.74
CA TYR A 45 7.45 -5.98 -0.94
C TYR A 45 6.27 -5.53 -1.80
N THR A 46 5.93 -6.30 -2.84
CA THR A 46 4.89 -5.87 -3.78
C THR A 46 3.75 -6.88 -3.92
N TYR A 47 2.57 -6.34 -4.16
CA TYR A 47 1.41 -7.09 -4.61
C TYR A 47 1.08 -6.62 -6.02
N GLN A 48 1.06 -7.55 -6.98
CA GLN A 48 0.72 -7.28 -8.36
C GLN A 48 -0.78 -7.49 -8.56
N HIS A 49 -1.49 -6.39 -8.78
CA HIS A 49 -2.93 -6.42 -9.02
C HIS A 49 -3.18 -6.36 -10.52
N VAL A 50 -3.68 -7.46 -11.07
CA VAL A 50 -3.98 -7.57 -12.50
C VAL A 50 -5.47 -7.34 -12.72
N ARG A 51 -5.77 -6.34 -13.53
CA ARG A 51 -7.14 -6.03 -13.95
C ARG A 51 -7.22 -6.15 -15.47
N GLU A 52 -8.44 -6.12 -15.98
CA GLU A 52 -8.67 -6.19 -17.43
C GLU A 52 -7.96 -5.07 -18.19
N ASP A 53 -7.95 -3.88 -17.60
CA ASP A 53 -7.44 -2.65 -18.24
C ASP A 53 -6.10 -2.16 -17.69
N ALA A 54 -5.55 -2.82 -16.65
CA ALA A 54 -4.32 -2.33 -16.01
C ALA A 54 -3.63 -3.41 -15.19
N ILE A 55 -2.31 -3.22 -14.99
CA ILE A 55 -1.50 -4.00 -14.06
C ILE A 55 -0.90 -3.00 -13.08
N LEU A 56 -1.23 -3.13 -11.80
CA LEU A 56 -0.78 -2.21 -10.76
C LEU A 56 0.11 -2.94 -9.75
N LEU A 57 1.16 -2.25 -9.29
CA LEU A 57 1.99 -2.76 -8.19
C LEU A 57 1.74 -1.92 -6.95
N PHE A 58 1.41 -2.58 -5.85
CA PHE A 58 1.27 -1.94 -4.54
C PHE A 58 2.46 -2.35 -3.69
N GLY A 59 3.18 -1.38 -3.12
CA GLY A 59 4.42 -1.61 -2.40
C GLY A 59 4.31 -1.36 -0.91
N PHE A 60 5.15 -2.08 -0.16
CA PHE A 60 5.21 -2.01 1.30
C PHE A 60 6.65 -2.05 1.75
N LEU A 61 7.01 -1.16 2.68
CA LEU A 61 8.37 -1.10 3.23
C LEU A 61 8.65 -2.25 4.18
N LYS A 62 7.60 -2.74 4.86
CA LYS A 62 7.71 -3.80 5.85
C LYS A 62 6.92 -5.03 5.43
N GLU A 63 7.48 -6.21 5.67
CA GLU A 63 6.80 -7.46 5.40
C GLU A 63 5.50 -7.59 6.20
N GLU A 64 5.50 -7.10 7.45
CA GLU A 64 4.31 -7.08 8.30
C GLU A 64 3.15 -6.35 7.62
N ASP A 65 3.41 -5.17 7.06
CA ASP A 65 2.38 -4.38 6.37
C ASP A 65 1.87 -5.11 5.13
N TYR A 66 2.76 -5.75 4.40
CA TYR A 66 2.39 -6.57 3.24
C TYR A 66 1.44 -7.70 3.65
N GLU A 67 1.75 -8.41 4.72
CA GLU A 67 0.91 -9.52 5.19
C GLU A 67 -0.46 -9.04 5.66
N VAL A 68 -0.51 -7.92 6.37
CA VAL A 68 -1.78 -7.31 6.79
C VAL A 68 -2.60 -6.90 5.58
N PHE A 69 -1.97 -6.29 4.60
CA PHE A 69 -2.61 -5.91 3.35
C PHE A 69 -3.25 -7.12 2.66
N MET A 70 -2.53 -8.23 2.59
CA MET A 70 -3.04 -9.45 1.96
C MET A 70 -4.28 -9.99 2.67
N ARG A 71 -4.36 -9.82 3.99
CA ARG A 71 -5.56 -10.18 4.77
C ARG A 71 -6.71 -9.21 4.50
N LEU A 72 -6.40 -7.91 4.43
CA LEU A 72 -7.43 -6.88 4.23
C LEU A 72 -8.14 -7.02 2.88
N ILE A 73 -7.42 -7.33 1.82
CA ILE A 73 -8.03 -7.46 0.49
C ILE A 73 -8.93 -8.69 0.36
N ASN A 74 -8.85 -9.62 1.31
CA ASN A 74 -9.75 -10.76 1.38
C ASN A 74 -11.06 -10.42 2.09
N VAL A 75 -11.17 -9.26 2.72
CA VAL A 75 -12.40 -8.80 3.36
C VAL A 75 -13.30 -8.21 2.28
N LYS A 76 -14.57 -8.65 2.28
CA LYS A 76 -15.54 -8.18 1.29
C LYS A 76 -15.72 -6.66 1.36
N GLY A 77 -15.58 -6.01 0.22
CA GLY A 77 -15.73 -4.55 0.12
C GLY A 77 -14.45 -3.76 0.33
N ILE A 78 -13.31 -4.43 0.58
CA ILE A 78 -12.01 -3.78 0.72
C ILE A 78 -11.15 -4.13 -0.49
N GLY A 79 -10.92 -3.14 -1.36
CA GLY A 79 -10.01 -3.29 -2.50
C GLY A 79 -8.57 -2.92 -2.14
N PRO A 80 -7.62 -3.16 -3.07
CA PRO A 80 -6.20 -2.90 -2.81
C PRO A 80 -5.88 -1.45 -2.43
N LYS A 81 -6.43 -0.48 -3.12
CA LYS A 81 -6.15 0.93 -2.84
C LYS A 81 -6.69 1.35 -1.48
N THR A 82 -7.90 0.88 -1.13
CA THR A 82 -8.51 1.12 0.17
C THR A 82 -7.67 0.49 1.28
N ALA A 83 -7.24 -0.76 1.10
CA ALA A 83 -6.39 -1.46 2.08
C ALA A 83 -5.08 -0.71 2.33
N GLN A 84 -4.42 -0.24 1.27
CA GLN A 84 -3.18 0.53 1.40
C GLN A 84 -3.41 1.84 2.16
N THR A 85 -4.50 2.53 1.87
CA THR A 85 -4.87 3.76 2.57
C THR A 85 -5.16 3.49 4.05
N MET A 86 -5.83 2.39 4.37
CA MET A 86 -6.09 2.00 5.75
C MET A 86 -4.79 1.81 6.54
N LEU A 87 -3.79 1.19 5.94
CA LEU A 87 -2.49 0.96 6.57
C LEU A 87 -1.69 2.26 6.76
N SER A 88 -2.03 3.32 6.04
CA SER A 88 -1.37 4.62 6.21
C SER A 88 -1.87 5.38 7.45
N VAL A 89 -3.06 5.04 7.96
CA VAL A 89 -3.67 5.74 9.11
C VAL A 89 -3.79 4.87 10.36
N CYS A 90 -3.76 3.55 10.20
CA CYS A 90 -3.86 2.61 11.33
C CYS A 90 -2.65 1.70 11.34
N SER A 91 -2.22 1.29 12.54
CA SER A 91 -1.11 0.34 12.65
C SER A 91 -1.52 -1.04 12.13
N GLY A 92 -0.53 -1.79 11.63
CA GLY A 92 -0.75 -3.17 11.21
C GLY A 92 -1.33 -4.02 12.35
N LYS A 93 -0.88 -3.77 13.59
CA LYS A 93 -1.37 -4.46 14.79
C LYS A 93 -2.86 -4.23 15.00
N GLU A 94 -3.33 -2.98 14.86
CA GLU A 94 -4.76 -2.64 14.98
C GLU A 94 -5.58 -3.36 13.92
N MET A 95 -5.08 -3.42 12.70
CA MET A 95 -5.75 -4.09 11.60
C MET A 95 -5.83 -5.61 11.81
N ILE A 96 -4.75 -6.23 12.26
CA ILE A 96 -4.72 -7.66 12.57
C ILE A 96 -5.75 -7.99 13.65
N GLU A 97 -5.79 -7.20 14.72
CA GLU A 97 -6.73 -7.39 15.82
C GLU A 97 -8.18 -7.33 15.31
N ALA A 98 -8.50 -6.35 14.49
CA ALA A 98 -9.84 -6.21 13.92
C ALA A 98 -10.21 -7.39 13.01
N ILE A 99 -9.26 -7.89 12.22
CA ILE A 99 -9.49 -9.04 11.34
C ILE A 99 -9.71 -10.31 12.15
N GLU A 100 -8.87 -10.55 13.17
CA GLU A 100 -8.94 -11.75 14.00
C GLU A 100 -10.22 -11.80 14.83
N ASN A 101 -10.73 -10.66 15.24
CA ASN A 101 -11.97 -10.54 16.00
C ASN A 101 -13.21 -10.42 15.09
N ASP A 102 -13.01 -10.52 13.78
CA ASP A 102 -14.09 -10.36 12.77
C ASP A 102 -14.88 -9.07 12.99
N ASP A 103 -14.18 -8.01 13.38
CA ASP A 103 -14.77 -6.70 13.65
C ASP A 103 -14.92 -5.91 12.36
N ILE A 104 -15.92 -6.29 11.57
CA ILE A 104 -16.19 -5.69 10.26
C ILE A 104 -16.54 -4.21 10.39
N LYS A 105 -17.26 -3.84 11.43
CA LYS A 105 -17.63 -2.44 11.70
C LYS A 105 -16.39 -1.58 11.86
N ARG A 106 -15.44 -2.03 12.67
CA ARG A 106 -14.20 -1.31 12.92
C ARG A 106 -13.38 -1.15 11.64
N LEU A 107 -13.26 -2.23 10.85
CA LEU A 107 -12.55 -2.19 9.57
C LEU A 107 -13.19 -1.21 8.60
N LYS A 108 -14.50 -1.24 8.47
CA LYS A 108 -15.24 -0.37 7.54
C LYS A 108 -15.25 1.10 7.98
N SER A 109 -14.98 1.38 9.25
CA SER A 109 -14.91 2.76 9.74
C SER A 109 -13.61 3.46 9.36
N VAL A 110 -12.53 2.71 9.06
CA VAL A 110 -11.23 3.29 8.75
C VAL A 110 -11.25 4.17 7.49
N PRO A 111 -11.86 3.76 6.36
CA PRO A 111 -11.98 4.64 5.21
C PRO A 111 -12.71 5.95 5.53
N GLY A 112 -13.70 5.91 6.42
CA GLY A 112 -14.40 7.12 6.88
C GLY A 112 -13.46 8.06 7.65
N ARG A 113 -12.59 7.52 8.50
CA ARG A 113 -11.58 8.32 9.22
C ARG A 113 -10.60 8.99 8.26
N VAL A 114 -10.18 8.26 7.23
CA VAL A 114 -9.29 8.80 6.19
C VAL A 114 -9.98 9.96 5.47
N ALA A 115 -11.23 9.77 5.04
CA ALA A 115 -12.00 10.81 4.36
C ALA A 115 -12.18 12.06 5.25
N LYS A 116 -12.43 11.88 6.55
CA LYS A 116 -12.53 12.98 7.51
C LYS A 116 -11.22 13.75 7.60
N THR A 117 -10.11 13.04 7.73
CA THR A 117 -8.78 13.64 7.82
C THR A 117 -8.47 14.44 6.55
N ALA A 118 -8.75 13.88 5.39
CA ALA A 118 -8.54 14.57 4.11
C ALA A 118 -9.42 15.81 3.99
N GLY A 119 -10.65 15.75 4.48
CA GLY A 119 -11.57 16.87 4.45
C GLY A 119 -11.21 18.02 5.38
N GLN A 120 -10.30 17.80 6.33
CA GLN A 120 -9.81 18.82 7.25
C GLN A 120 -8.59 19.58 6.73
N ILE A 121 -8.02 19.10 5.66
CA ILE A 121 -6.87 19.70 5.00
C ILE A 121 -7.35 20.66 3.91
#